data_7f623d0ade5e33a3f93b5211b0fa6559
#
_entry.id   7f623d0ade5e33a3f93b5211b0fa6559
#
_cell.length_a   1.000
_cell.length_b   1.000
_cell.length_c   1.000
_cell.angle_alpha   90.00
_cell.angle_beta   90.00
_cell.angle_gamma   90.00
#
_symmetry.space_group_name_H-M   'P 1'
#
loop_
_entity.id
_entity.type
_entity.pdbx_description
1 polymer ?
#
loop_
_entity_poly.entity_id
_entity_poly.type
_entity_poly.pdbx_seq_one_letter_code
_entity_poly.pdbx_strand_id
1 'polypeptide(L)'
;MKKIILLLFIAIIGFSCSGGKSVKISVKNDSAIDRENEIAEISMSSVTEMLGLSDTAQFVILDAQGKQLPYQLTYDGKLIFPVTVKANSSVEYTVQAGIPEKFDTITCGRQYPERVDDIAWENDKI
;
A
#
# COMPACT_ATOMS: atom_id res chain seq x y z
N MET A 1 14.19 -16.61 -63.64
CA MET A 1 13.28 -16.83 -62.51
C MET A 1 14.00 -16.33 -61.23
N LYS A 2 13.65 -15.13 -60.78
CA LYS A 2 14.25 -14.53 -59.60
C LYS A 2 13.45 -14.97 -58.37
N LYS A 3 14.05 -15.75 -57.46
CA LYS A 3 13.47 -16.13 -56.19
C LYS A 3 13.61 -14.95 -55.23
N ILE A 4 12.50 -14.31 -54.89
CA ILE A 4 12.42 -13.29 -53.84
C ILE A 4 12.32 -14.02 -52.51
N ILE A 5 13.40 -13.99 -51.71
CA ILE A 5 13.41 -14.49 -50.35
C ILE A 5 12.89 -13.34 -49.47
N LEU A 6 11.64 -13.45 -49.02
CA LEU A 6 11.02 -12.55 -48.09
C LEU A 6 11.52 -12.91 -46.69
N LEU A 7 12.50 -12.14 -46.18
CA LEU A 7 12.99 -12.25 -44.81
C LEU A 7 11.97 -11.60 -43.88
N LEU A 8 11.14 -12.45 -43.26
CA LEU A 8 10.19 -12.03 -42.23
C LEU A 8 10.98 -11.73 -40.93
N PHE A 9 11.23 -10.46 -40.68
CA PHE A 9 11.85 -9.99 -39.43
C PHE A 9 10.78 -10.01 -38.32
N ILE A 10 10.71 -11.11 -37.57
CA ILE A 10 9.87 -11.16 -36.36
C ILE A 10 10.59 -10.38 -35.29
N ALA A 11 10.18 -9.13 -35.08
CA ALA A 11 10.57 -8.35 -33.92
C ALA A 11 9.90 -8.96 -32.67
N ILE A 12 10.63 -9.78 -31.94
CA ILE A 12 10.27 -10.23 -30.62
C ILE A 12 10.41 -9.01 -29.70
N ILE A 13 9.32 -8.28 -29.50
CA ILE A 13 9.22 -7.28 -28.45
C ILE A 13 9.21 -8.06 -27.14
N GLY A 14 10.38 -8.26 -26.57
CA GLY A 14 10.53 -8.77 -25.22
C GLY A 14 9.87 -7.77 -24.27
N PHE A 15 8.66 -8.05 -23.83
CA PHE A 15 8.12 -7.46 -22.62
C PHE A 15 9.02 -7.90 -21.47
N SER A 16 10.04 -7.09 -21.20
CA SER A 16 10.77 -7.18 -19.94
C SER A 16 9.80 -6.77 -18.85
N CYS A 17 9.06 -7.73 -18.35
CA CYS A 17 8.32 -7.59 -17.12
C CYS A 17 9.38 -7.48 -16.00
N SER A 18 9.82 -6.28 -15.67
CA SER A 18 10.52 -6.01 -14.43
C SER A 18 9.49 -6.14 -13.32
N GLY A 19 9.11 -7.37 -13.02
CA GLY A 19 8.22 -7.71 -11.92
C GLY A 19 8.95 -7.39 -10.62
N GLY A 20 8.83 -6.17 -10.14
CA GLY A 20 9.19 -5.83 -8.77
C GLY A 20 8.48 -6.80 -7.83
N LYS A 21 9.16 -7.25 -6.78
CA LYS A 21 8.54 -8.10 -5.78
C LYS A 21 7.34 -7.38 -5.17
N SER A 22 6.24 -8.08 -5.02
CA SER A 22 5.04 -7.60 -4.35
C SER A 22 4.58 -8.60 -3.31
N VAL A 23 4.00 -8.10 -2.23
CA VAL A 23 3.41 -8.90 -1.16
C VAL A 23 1.92 -8.66 -1.17
N LYS A 24 1.14 -9.73 -1.18
CA LYS A 24 -0.31 -9.70 -1.05
C LYS A 24 -0.71 -9.89 0.40
N ILE A 25 -1.57 -8.99 0.88
CA ILE A 25 -2.12 -9.00 2.23
C ILE A 25 -3.61 -9.27 2.11
N SER A 26 -4.06 -10.42 2.60
CA SER A 26 -5.49 -10.73 2.68
C SER A 26 -6.03 -10.28 4.03
N VAL A 27 -7.01 -9.38 4.00
CA VAL A 27 -7.73 -8.93 5.20
C VAL A 27 -9.12 -9.55 5.18
N LYS A 28 -9.45 -10.30 6.24
CA LYS A 28 -10.69 -11.04 6.36
C LYS A 28 -11.59 -10.42 7.43
N ASN A 29 -12.87 -10.33 7.14
CA ASN A 29 -13.91 -9.93 8.07
C ASN A 29 -14.88 -11.10 8.30
N ASP A 30 -14.76 -11.77 9.45
CA ASP A 30 -15.63 -12.88 9.84
C ASP A 30 -16.90 -12.42 10.55
N SER A 31 -17.10 -11.11 10.71
CA SER A 31 -18.30 -10.57 11.35
C SER A 31 -19.46 -10.41 10.37
N ALA A 32 -20.68 -10.35 10.91
CA ALA A 32 -21.90 -10.14 10.13
C ALA A 32 -22.14 -8.67 9.74
N ILE A 33 -21.22 -7.77 10.06
CA ILE A 33 -21.30 -6.33 9.74
C ILE A 33 -20.14 -5.90 8.86
N ASP A 34 -20.39 -4.95 7.98
CA ASP A 34 -19.37 -4.33 7.16
C ASP A 34 -18.36 -3.57 8.04
N ARG A 35 -17.09 -3.66 7.71
CA ARG A 35 -16.02 -2.88 8.31
C ARG A 35 -15.55 -1.85 7.29
N GLU A 36 -15.79 -0.59 7.57
CA GLU A 36 -15.46 0.51 6.67
C GLU A 36 -14.41 1.40 7.32
N ASN A 37 -13.32 1.64 6.58
CA ASN A 37 -12.23 2.51 7.02
C ASN A 37 -11.62 2.13 8.38
N GLU A 38 -11.51 0.84 8.62
CA GLU A 38 -10.82 0.28 9.78
C GLU A 38 -9.32 0.28 9.56
N ILE A 39 -8.53 0.20 10.61
CA ILE A 39 -7.08 0.15 10.50
C ILE A 39 -6.59 -1.29 10.52
N ALA A 40 -5.95 -1.70 9.42
CA ALA A 40 -5.15 -2.92 9.40
C ALA A 40 -3.73 -2.63 9.88
N GLU A 41 -3.14 -3.60 10.57
CA GLU A 41 -1.83 -3.50 11.18
C GLU A 41 -1.01 -4.74 10.85
N ILE A 42 0.21 -4.55 10.35
CA ILE A 42 1.15 -5.64 10.04
C ILE A 42 2.57 -5.26 10.48
N SER A 43 3.40 -6.28 10.76
CA SER A 43 4.81 -6.05 11.06
C SER A 43 5.56 -5.55 9.83
N MET A 44 6.24 -4.41 9.94
CA MET A 44 7.06 -3.87 8.86
C MET A 44 8.25 -4.78 8.54
N SER A 45 8.83 -5.45 9.53
CA SER A 45 9.93 -6.41 9.30
C SER A 45 9.50 -7.56 8.39
N SER A 46 8.30 -8.08 8.57
CA SER A 46 7.76 -9.13 7.68
C SER A 46 7.57 -8.64 6.24
N VAL A 47 7.13 -7.39 6.06
CA VAL A 47 6.98 -6.79 4.72
C VAL A 47 8.32 -6.60 4.04
N THR A 48 9.31 -6.02 4.74
CA THR A 48 10.66 -5.79 4.19
C THR A 48 11.36 -7.10 3.84
N GLU A 49 11.25 -8.11 4.68
CA GLU A 49 11.82 -9.44 4.42
C GLU A 49 11.20 -10.07 3.16
N MET A 50 9.87 -10.08 3.04
CA MET A 50 9.19 -10.66 1.89
C MET A 50 9.44 -9.90 0.60
N LEU A 51 9.52 -8.57 0.65
CA LEU A 51 9.83 -7.73 -0.51
C LEU A 51 11.33 -7.70 -0.84
N GLY A 52 12.19 -8.05 0.12
CA GLY A 52 13.65 -7.91 -0.01
C GLY A 52 14.06 -6.45 -0.23
N LEU A 53 13.36 -5.52 0.41
CA LEU A 53 13.66 -4.10 0.35
C LEU A 53 14.76 -3.74 1.35
N SER A 54 15.53 -2.70 1.02
CA SER A 54 16.40 -2.03 2.00
C SER A 54 15.57 -1.13 2.90
N ASP A 55 16.10 -0.79 4.08
CA ASP A 55 15.42 0.07 5.06
C ASP A 55 15.05 1.47 4.54
N THR A 56 15.69 1.90 3.45
CA THR A 56 15.44 3.20 2.79
C THR A 56 14.55 3.10 1.55
N ALA A 57 14.11 1.90 1.17
CA ALA A 57 13.31 1.73 -0.03
C ALA A 57 11.90 2.29 0.16
N GLN A 58 11.42 2.99 -0.86
CA GLN A 58 10.04 3.45 -0.92
C GLN A 58 9.13 2.33 -1.41
N PHE A 59 7.93 2.25 -0.84
CA PHE A 59 6.90 1.31 -1.23
C PHE A 59 5.53 1.96 -1.23
N VAL A 60 4.58 1.31 -1.84
CA VAL A 60 3.17 1.73 -1.91
C VAL A 60 2.26 0.60 -1.49
N ILE A 61 1.09 0.93 -0.98
CA ILE A 61 0.00 -0.01 -0.71
C ILE A 61 -1.09 0.25 -1.72
N LEU A 62 -1.53 -0.78 -2.40
CA LEU A 62 -2.59 -0.72 -3.40
C LEU A 62 -3.81 -1.50 -2.93
N ASP A 63 -4.99 -0.94 -3.17
CA ASP A 63 -6.25 -1.66 -3.03
C ASP A 63 -6.47 -2.66 -4.18
N ALA A 64 -7.60 -3.36 -4.15
CA ALA A 64 -7.98 -4.33 -5.17
C ALA A 64 -8.16 -3.71 -6.57
N GLN A 65 -8.32 -2.40 -6.68
CA GLN A 65 -8.46 -1.65 -7.92
C GLN A 65 -7.12 -1.06 -8.39
N GLY A 66 -6.03 -1.26 -7.63
CA GLY A 66 -4.72 -0.73 -7.93
C GLY A 66 -4.52 0.74 -7.53
N LYS A 67 -5.44 1.31 -6.74
CA LYS A 67 -5.32 2.66 -6.21
C LYS A 67 -4.42 2.67 -4.98
N GLN A 68 -3.53 3.66 -4.89
CA GLN A 68 -2.70 3.85 -3.71
C GLN A 68 -3.53 4.23 -2.49
N LEU A 69 -3.17 3.67 -1.34
CA LEU A 69 -3.73 3.99 -0.04
C LEU A 69 -2.70 4.73 0.82
N PRO A 70 -3.16 5.67 1.68
CA PRO A 70 -2.29 6.24 2.70
C PRO A 70 -1.87 5.17 3.70
N TYR A 71 -0.67 5.30 4.23
CA TYR A 71 -0.18 4.42 5.28
C TYR A 71 0.71 5.20 6.25
N GLN A 72 0.93 4.61 7.40
CA GLN A 72 1.85 5.15 8.40
C GLN A 72 2.72 4.02 8.97
N LEU A 73 3.98 4.35 9.24
CA LEU A 73 4.87 3.53 10.04
C LEU A 73 4.79 3.99 11.49
N THR A 74 4.56 3.07 12.39
CA THR A 74 4.51 3.35 13.83
C THR A 74 5.89 3.20 14.47
N TYR A 75 6.09 3.79 15.63
CA TYR A 75 7.36 3.72 16.37
C TYR A 75 7.73 2.31 16.82
N ASP A 76 6.73 1.44 16.99
CA ASP A 76 6.91 0.03 17.36
C ASP A 76 7.09 -0.90 16.13
N GLY A 77 7.36 -0.33 14.95
CA GLY A 77 7.73 -1.06 13.75
C GLY A 77 6.57 -1.75 13.03
N LYS A 78 5.39 -1.18 13.13
CA LYS A 78 4.21 -1.63 12.40
C LYS A 78 3.91 -0.73 11.21
N LEU A 79 3.36 -1.32 10.18
CA LEU A 79 2.73 -0.65 9.05
C LEU A 79 1.22 -0.67 9.28
N ILE A 80 0.61 0.50 9.32
CA ILE A 80 -0.84 0.66 9.46
C ILE A 80 -1.44 1.36 8.24
N PHE A 81 -2.61 0.92 7.82
CA PHE A 81 -3.31 1.49 6.66
C PHE A 81 -4.83 1.23 6.75
N PRO A 82 -5.67 2.09 6.14
CA PRO A 82 -7.12 1.92 6.15
C PRO A 82 -7.56 0.77 5.24
N VAL A 83 -8.53 0.00 5.72
CA VAL A 83 -9.13 -1.11 4.98
C VAL A 83 -10.65 -1.06 5.05
N THR A 84 -11.30 -1.53 4.01
CA THR A 84 -12.76 -1.71 3.97
C THR A 84 -13.05 -3.13 3.53
N VAL A 85 -13.75 -3.88 4.38
CA VAL A 85 -14.05 -5.29 4.14
C VAL A 85 -15.52 -5.56 4.48
N LYS A 86 -16.28 -6.06 3.52
CA LYS A 86 -17.68 -6.41 3.71
C LYS A 86 -17.85 -7.57 4.70
N ALA A 87 -19.05 -7.67 5.26
CA ALA A 87 -19.41 -8.77 6.16
C ALA A 87 -19.10 -10.14 5.54
N ASN A 88 -18.52 -11.04 6.34
CA ASN A 88 -18.19 -12.42 5.94
C ASN A 88 -17.38 -12.50 4.62
N SER A 89 -16.50 -11.54 4.37
CA SER A 89 -15.70 -11.48 3.14
C SER A 89 -14.22 -11.21 3.42
N SER A 90 -13.41 -11.27 2.38
CA SER A 90 -12.00 -10.89 2.42
C SER A 90 -11.67 -9.98 1.24
N VAL A 91 -10.70 -9.09 1.45
CA VAL A 91 -10.15 -8.19 0.42
C VAL A 91 -8.64 -8.34 0.41
N GLU A 92 -8.05 -8.29 -0.79
CA GLU A 92 -6.62 -8.38 -0.98
C GLU A 92 -6.05 -6.99 -1.24
N TYR A 93 -4.98 -6.66 -0.53
CA TYR A 93 -4.15 -5.46 -0.71
C TYR A 93 -2.77 -5.88 -1.18
N THR A 94 -2.11 -5.01 -1.94
CA THR A 94 -0.77 -5.30 -2.47
C THR A 94 0.22 -4.28 -1.96
N VAL A 95 1.32 -4.73 -1.36
CA VAL A 95 2.47 -3.89 -1.03
C VAL A 95 3.58 -4.18 -2.03
N GLN A 96 4.12 -3.14 -2.64
CA GLN A 96 5.18 -3.25 -3.63
C GLN A 96 6.11 -2.04 -3.60
N ALA A 97 7.32 -2.17 -4.14
CA ALA A 97 8.21 -1.03 -4.33
C ALA A 97 7.53 0.02 -5.22
N GLY A 98 7.67 1.28 -4.86
CA GLY A 98 7.06 2.38 -5.61
C GLY A 98 7.19 3.71 -4.89
N ILE A 99 6.84 4.79 -5.58
CA ILE A 99 6.88 6.15 -5.03
C ILE A 99 5.49 6.47 -4.47
N PRO A 100 5.37 6.73 -3.14
CA PRO A 100 4.09 7.07 -2.54
C PRO A 100 3.53 8.39 -3.09
N GLU A 101 2.23 8.41 -3.33
CA GLU A 101 1.50 9.65 -3.57
C GLU A 101 1.46 10.51 -2.31
N LYS A 102 1.28 11.81 -2.51
CA LYS A 102 1.06 12.73 -1.40
C LYS A 102 -0.42 12.70 -1.04
N PHE A 103 -0.72 12.26 0.17
CA PHE A 103 -2.06 12.32 0.75
C PHE A 103 -2.23 13.55 1.64
N ASP A 104 -3.45 14.08 1.70
CA ASP A 104 -3.78 15.14 2.63
C ASP A 104 -3.75 14.62 4.07
N THR A 105 -3.28 15.46 4.98
CA THR A 105 -3.29 15.14 6.42
C THR A 105 -4.71 15.31 6.95
N ILE A 106 -5.31 14.21 7.41
CA ILE A 106 -6.68 14.19 7.95
C ILE A 106 -6.73 14.17 9.48
N THR A 107 -5.59 13.96 10.11
CA THR A 107 -5.46 14.02 11.58
C THR A 107 -4.25 14.83 11.95
N CYS A 108 -4.35 15.65 12.97
CA CYS A 108 -3.18 16.34 13.54
C CYS A 108 -3.21 16.36 15.05
N GLY A 109 -2.02 16.31 15.66
CA GLY A 109 -1.84 16.52 17.08
C GLY A 109 -0.83 17.64 17.30
N ARG A 110 -1.12 18.55 18.22
CA ARG A 110 -0.23 19.65 18.56
C ARG A 110 -0.22 19.89 20.07
N GLN A 111 0.97 20.09 20.62
CA GLN A 111 1.14 20.60 21.96
C GLN A 111 1.11 22.13 21.94
N TYR A 112 0.35 22.72 22.84
CA TYR A 112 0.26 24.16 23.04
C TYR A 112 0.92 24.55 24.38
N PRO A 113 2.23 24.84 24.38
CA PRO A 113 2.95 25.16 25.61
C PRO A 113 2.43 26.45 26.28
N GLU A 114 1.74 27.31 25.52
CA GLU A 114 1.11 28.52 26.04
C GLU A 114 -0.11 28.26 26.92
N ARG A 115 -0.65 27.04 26.90
CA ARG A 115 -1.84 26.62 27.63
C ARG A 115 -1.52 25.58 28.70
N VAL A 116 -0.55 25.78 29.54
CA VAL A 116 -0.24 24.88 30.66
C VAL A 116 -0.42 23.40 30.30
N ASP A 117 0.48 22.88 29.47
CA ASP A 117 0.55 21.48 29.07
C ASP A 117 -0.68 20.91 28.31
N ASP A 118 -1.34 21.74 27.52
CA ASP A 118 -2.47 21.31 26.70
C ASP A 118 -1.99 20.60 25.41
N ILE A 119 -2.53 19.41 25.16
CA ILE A 119 -2.36 18.66 23.93
C ILE A 119 -3.71 18.58 23.23
N ALA A 120 -3.77 19.14 22.02
CA ALA A 120 -4.95 19.04 21.17
C ALA A 120 -4.70 18.10 19.99
N TRP A 121 -5.70 17.33 19.62
CA TRP A 121 -5.71 16.53 18.39
C TRP A 121 -7.05 16.68 17.70
N GLU A 122 -7.01 16.64 16.38
CA GLU A 122 -8.15 16.80 15.52
C GLU A 122 -8.17 15.68 14.47
N ASN A 123 -9.34 15.33 14.00
CA ASN A 123 -9.55 14.42 12.87
C ASN A 123 -10.73 14.92 12.01
N ASP A 124 -11.01 14.22 10.92
CA ASP A 124 -12.09 14.54 9.99
C ASP A 124 -13.49 14.13 10.48
N LYS A 125 -13.61 13.60 11.69
CA LYS A 125 -14.87 13.07 12.27
C LYS A 125 -15.48 13.96 13.33
N ILE A 126 -14.66 14.74 14.02
CA ILE A 126 -15.05 15.63 15.13
C ILE A 126 -14.32 16.96 15.07
#